data_48dc2498a86e3ee99d9957a6f0cd9dcb
#
_entry.id   48dc2498a86e3ee99d9957a6f0cd9dcb
#
_cell.length_a   1.000
_cell.length_b   1.000
_cell.length_c   1.000
_cell.angle_alpha   90.00
_cell.angle_beta   90.00
_cell.angle_gamma   90.00
#
_symmetry.space_group_name_H-M   'P 1'
#
loop_
_entity.id
_entity.type
_entity.pdbx_description
1 polymer ?
#
loop_
_entity_poly.entity_id
_entity_poly.type
_entity_poly.pdbx_seq_one_letter_code
_entity_poly.pdbx_strand_id
1 'polypeptide(L)'
;RFDCVPVVGKLGMEYLCSQNWRLMIIETEHLIIRDFQEKDAVGLLEYLSHPRVNCFVSERLCSEESALAYISNTPKELLRYAVCLKEDDFIIGDVFALREEADTFNVGWHFNQRFEGKGLAHEAATEFLDYLFREAGARRIYGFVEDDNLRSKRLCERLGMRYEGCMKEFISFVCHPDGTPRYEDTCIYAVLNKEWKNNKNR
;
A
#
# COMPACT_ATOMS: atom_id res chain seq x y z
N ARG A 1 1.37 21.67 18.88
CA ARG A 1 0.93 20.33 18.45
C ARG A 1 0.07 20.54 17.21
N PHE A 2 0.64 20.36 16.05
CA PHE A 2 -0.10 20.30 14.80
C PHE A 2 -0.16 18.82 14.43
N ASP A 3 -1.33 18.21 14.62
CA ASP A 3 -1.63 16.89 14.10
C ASP A 3 -1.74 17.01 12.59
N CYS A 4 -0.71 16.57 11.87
CA CYS A 4 -0.75 16.42 10.43
C CYS A 4 -1.70 15.24 10.11
N VAL A 5 -2.99 15.54 10.01
CA VAL A 5 -3.96 14.62 9.42
C VAL A 5 -3.92 14.83 7.92
N PRO A 6 -3.76 13.79 7.09
CA PRO A 6 -3.92 13.95 5.64
C PRO A 6 -5.33 14.45 5.37
N VAL A 7 -5.43 15.64 4.76
CA VAL A 7 -6.71 16.22 4.35
C VAL A 7 -7.21 15.43 3.13
N VAL A 8 -7.90 14.34 3.40
CA VAL A 8 -8.82 13.75 2.43
C VAL A 8 -10.16 14.44 2.67
N GLY A 9 -10.62 15.19 1.69
CA GLY A 9 -11.83 16.01 1.78
C GLY A 9 -13.03 15.20 2.22
N LYS A 10 -13.69 15.67 3.30
CA LYS A 10 -15.03 15.23 3.69
C LYS A 10 -16.04 15.72 2.65
N LEU A 11 -16.48 14.85 1.78
CA LEU A 11 -17.75 14.98 1.07
C LEU A 11 -18.50 13.65 1.21
N GLY A 12 -19.65 13.76 1.86
CA GLY A 12 -20.82 12.88 1.84
C GLY A 12 -20.59 11.38 1.74
N MET A 13 -20.37 10.70 2.87
CA MET A 13 -20.23 9.25 2.95
C MET A 13 -21.49 8.62 3.51
N GLU A 14 -22.47 8.35 2.63
CA GLU A 14 -23.47 7.30 2.83
C GLU A 14 -23.52 6.43 1.58
N TYR A 15 -22.58 5.51 1.43
CA TYR A 15 -22.70 4.40 0.49
C TYR A 15 -22.29 3.09 1.15
N LEU A 16 -23.33 2.33 1.60
CA LEU A 16 -23.46 0.88 1.62
C LEU A 16 -22.20 0.06 1.91
N CYS A 17 -21.90 -0.05 3.19
CA CYS A 17 -21.15 -1.18 3.73
C CYS A 17 -22.08 -2.42 3.73
N SER A 18 -22.23 -3.13 2.63
CA SER A 18 -22.93 -4.41 2.56
C SER A 18 -22.18 -5.45 1.73
N GLN A 19 -20.86 -5.38 1.69
CA GLN A 19 -20.06 -6.51 1.22
C GLN A 19 -19.30 -7.08 2.42
N ASN A 20 -19.73 -8.26 2.87
CA ASN A 20 -18.95 -9.13 3.73
C ASN A 20 -17.65 -9.45 2.98
N TRP A 21 -16.59 -8.67 3.21
CA TRP A 21 -15.25 -9.02 2.76
C TRP A 21 -14.87 -10.32 3.47
N ARG A 22 -14.93 -11.43 2.74
CA ARG A 22 -14.46 -12.73 3.21
C ARG A 22 -12.97 -12.60 3.57
N LEU A 23 -12.54 -13.35 4.57
CA LEU A 23 -11.12 -13.62 4.83
C LEU A 23 -10.42 -13.80 3.48
N MET A 24 -9.52 -12.88 3.15
CA MET A 24 -8.78 -12.95 1.89
C MET A 24 -7.56 -13.85 2.10
N ILE A 25 -7.45 -14.85 1.27
CA ILE A 25 -6.22 -15.64 1.15
C ILE A 25 -5.92 -15.76 -0.34
N ILE A 26 -4.79 -15.21 -0.76
CA ILE A 26 -4.24 -15.39 -2.10
C ILE A 26 -2.93 -16.14 -1.94
N GLU A 27 -2.84 -17.30 -2.55
CA GLU A 27 -1.59 -18.06 -2.65
C GLU A 27 -0.97 -17.86 -4.03
N THR A 28 0.33 -17.60 -4.03
CA THR A 28 1.14 -17.45 -5.24
C THR A 28 2.20 -18.56 -5.30
N GLU A 29 3.20 -18.45 -6.16
CA GLU A 29 4.32 -19.38 -6.20
C GLU A 29 5.13 -19.36 -4.88
N HIS A 30 5.45 -18.15 -4.38
CA HIS A 30 6.33 -17.98 -3.22
C HIS A 30 5.63 -17.35 -2.00
N LEU A 31 4.40 -16.79 -2.15
CA LEU A 31 3.79 -15.93 -1.14
C LEU A 31 2.39 -16.40 -0.76
N ILE A 32 1.98 -15.97 0.44
CA ILE A 32 0.60 -15.95 0.93
C ILE A 32 0.25 -14.50 1.26
N ILE A 33 -0.82 -13.97 0.66
CA ILE A 33 -1.39 -12.67 1.00
C ILE A 33 -2.66 -12.94 1.81
N ARG A 34 -2.70 -12.49 3.06
CA ARG A 34 -3.76 -12.81 4.01
C ARG A 34 -4.01 -11.69 5.00
N ASP A 35 -5.08 -11.79 5.76
CA ASP A 35 -5.28 -10.90 6.90
C ASP A 35 -4.12 -11.00 7.90
N PHE A 36 -3.85 -9.89 8.59
CA PHE A 36 -2.84 -9.87 9.64
C PHE A 36 -3.20 -10.79 10.80
N GLN A 37 -2.20 -11.34 11.43
CA GLN A 37 -2.26 -12.14 12.65
C GLN A 37 -1.37 -11.53 13.73
N GLU A 38 -1.65 -11.76 14.99
CA GLU A 38 -0.83 -11.22 16.10
C GLU A 38 0.65 -11.57 15.98
N LYS A 39 0.97 -12.78 15.48
CA LYS A 39 2.35 -13.21 15.25
C LYS A 39 3.13 -12.35 14.25
N ASP A 40 2.44 -11.59 13.40
CA ASP A 40 3.07 -10.72 12.39
C ASP A 40 3.72 -9.48 13.03
N ALA A 41 3.39 -9.17 14.29
CA ALA A 41 3.89 -7.99 15.00
C ALA A 41 5.43 -7.88 14.98
N VAL A 42 6.13 -8.99 15.16
CA VAL A 42 7.61 -9.03 15.15
C VAL A 42 8.15 -8.67 13.76
N GLY A 43 7.59 -9.26 12.70
CA GLY A 43 8.03 -8.98 11.33
C GLY A 43 7.65 -7.56 10.87
N LEU A 44 6.49 -7.03 11.31
CA LEU A 44 6.11 -5.63 11.09
C LEU A 44 7.17 -4.67 11.66
N LEU A 45 7.66 -4.92 12.86
CA LEU A 45 8.71 -4.10 13.48
C LEU A 45 10.00 -4.09 12.66
N GLU A 46 10.35 -5.18 11.97
CA GLU A 46 11.57 -5.21 11.17
C GLU A 46 11.61 -4.13 10.08
N TYR A 47 10.47 -3.77 9.47
CA TYR A 47 10.45 -2.82 8.37
C TYR A 47 9.72 -1.50 8.68
N LEU A 48 8.83 -1.46 9.67
CA LEU A 48 8.14 -0.24 10.05
C LEU A 48 8.79 0.50 11.24
N SER A 49 9.77 -0.08 11.93
CA SER A 49 10.52 0.67 12.98
C SER A 49 11.41 1.77 12.38
N HIS A 50 11.87 1.59 11.16
CA HIS A 50 12.71 2.55 10.43
C HIS A 50 12.22 2.69 8.98
N PRO A 51 11.10 3.39 8.76
CA PRO A 51 10.56 3.59 7.41
C PRO A 51 11.60 4.24 6.49
N ARG A 52 11.71 3.75 5.27
CA ARG A 52 12.72 4.20 4.29
C ARG A 52 12.26 5.37 3.44
N VAL A 53 10.99 5.71 3.52
CA VAL A 53 10.33 6.78 2.78
C VAL A 53 9.51 7.62 3.75
N ASN A 54 9.40 8.90 3.47
CA ASN A 54 8.82 9.84 4.41
C ASN A 54 7.30 9.68 4.56
N CYS A 55 6.60 9.22 3.54
CA CYS A 55 5.15 8.99 3.59
C CYS A 55 4.73 7.97 4.67
N PHE A 56 5.66 7.13 5.14
CA PHE A 56 5.39 6.14 6.18
C PHE A 56 5.98 6.48 7.57
N VAL A 57 6.54 7.68 7.74
CA VAL A 57 7.08 8.10 9.04
C VAL A 57 6.00 8.16 10.12
N SER A 58 4.77 8.52 9.75
CA SER A 58 3.62 8.52 10.67
C SER A 58 3.16 7.11 11.08
N GLU A 59 3.51 6.07 10.31
CA GLU A 59 3.22 4.66 10.60
C GLU A 59 4.36 3.96 11.35
N ARG A 60 5.37 4.71 11.79
CA ARG A 60 6.52 4.15 12.50
C ARG A 60 6.12 3.41 13.77
N LEU A 61 6.53 2.15 13.88
CA LEU A 61 6.31 1.31 15.03
C LEU A 61 7.54 1.32 15.95
N CYS A 62 7.32 1.50 17.26
CA CYS A 62 8.40 1.61 18.24
C CYS A 62 8.47 0.42 19.22
N SER A 63 7.42 -0.42 19.27
CA SER A 63 7.32 -1.56 20.18
C SER A 63 6.36 -2.61 19.63
N GLU A 64 6.37 -3.80 20.25
CA GLU A 64 5.43 -4.87 19.90
C GLU A 64 3.98 -4.46 20.17
N GLU A 65 3.71 -3.72 21.27
CA GLU A 65 2.38 -3.18 21.55
C GLU A 65 1.90 -2.26 20.43
N SER A 66 2.79 -1.41 19.88
CA SER A 66 2.45 -0.54 18.75
C SER A 66 2.16 -1.35 17.47
N ALA A 67 2.86 -2.47 17.27
CA ALA A 67 2.61 -3.36 16.14
C ALA A 67 1.29 -4.12 16.27
N LEU A 68 0.96 -4.62 17.46
CA LEU A 68 -0.33 -5.23 17.76
C LEU A 68 -1.50 -4.22 17.61
N ALA A 69 -1.29 -3.00 18.07
CA ALA A 69 -2.25 -1.92 17.88
C ALA A 69 -2.46 -1.57 16.39
N TYR A 70 -1.39 -1.57 15.60
CA TYR A 70 -1.45 -1.37 14.15
C TYR A 70 -2.28 -2.45 13.46
N ILE A 71 -2.08 -3.72 13.82
CA ILE A 71 -2.87 -4.85 13.31
C ILE A 71 -4.35 -4.69 13.68
N SER A 72 -4.64 -4.38 14.96
CA SER A 72 -6.01 -4.36 15.48
C SER A 72 -6.82 -3.14 15.04
N ASN A 73 -6.17 -2.00 14.78
CA ASN A 73 -6.82 -0.72 14.49
C ASN A 73 -6.86 -0.37 12.99
N THR A 74 -6.65 -1.34 12.11
CA THR A 74 -6.80 -1.10 10.66
C THR A 74 -8.23 -0.61 10.37
N PRO A 75 -8.41 0.57 9.75
CA PRO A 75 -9.72 1.08 9.40
C PRO A 75 -10.46 0.09 8.47
N LYS A 76 -11.77 -0.09 8.68
CA LYS A 76 -12.57 -1.03 7.87
C LYS A 76 -12.64 -0.66 6.38
N GLU A 77 -12.45 0.62 6.07
CA GLU A 77 -12.45 1.16 4.71
C GLU A 77 -11.15 0.88 3.97
N LEU A 78 -10.08 0.57 4.73
CA LEU A 78 -8.76 0.26 4.20
C LEU A 78 -8.61 -1.25 4.07
N LEU A 79 -8.57 -1.74 2.84
CA LEU A 79 -8.13 -3.11 2.58
C LEU A 79 -6.63 -3.17 2.84
N ARG A 80 -6.19 -3.93 3.84
CA ARG A 80 -4.76 -4.06 4.15
C ARG A 80 -4.46 -5.51 4.52
N TYR A 81 -3.48 -6.09 3.84
CA TYR A 81 -3.16 -7.51 3.94
C TYR A 81 -1.66 -7.73 4.13
N ALA A 82 -1.33 -8.67 4.99
CA ALA A 82 0.02 -9.15 5.18
C ALA A 82 0.47 -9.93 3.94
N VAL A 83 1.72 -9.71 3.52
CA VAL A 83 2.41 -10.50 2.51
C VAL A 83 3.43 -11.37 3.21
N CYS A 84 3.25 -12.68 3.18
CA CYS A 84 4.06 -13.64 3.91
C CYS A 84 4.75 -14.62 2.95
N LEU A 85 5.94 -15.10 3.33
CA LEU A 85 6.57 -16.21 2.63
C LEU A 85 5.74 -17.48 2.77
N LYS A 86 5.56 -18.22 1.69
CA LYS A 86 4.79 -19.48 1.70
C LYS A 86 5.50 -20.58 2.50
N GLU A 87 6.82 -20.52 2.60
CA GLU A 87 7.66 -21.52 3.24
C GLU A 87 7.45 -21.61 4.77
N ASP A 88 7.37 -20.46 5.44
CA ASP A 88 7.35 -20.38 6.92
C ASP A 88 6.29 -19.42 7.46
N ASP A 89 5.46 -18.84 6.56
CA ASP A 89 4.43 -17.84 6.88
C ASP A 89 5.00 -16.59 7.57
N PHE A 90 6.30 -16.28 7.35
CA PHE A 90 6.92 -15.07 7.85
C PHE A 90 6.52 -13.85 7.02
N ILE A 91 6.05 -12.78 7.69
CA ILE A 91 5.65 -11.55 7.02
C ILE A 91 6.87 -10.80 6.47
N ILE A 92 6.81 -10.47 5.18
CA ILE A 92 7.87 -9.74 4.47
C ILE A 92 7.42 -8.36 3.98
N GLY A 93 6.16 -8.03 4.18
CA GLY A 93 5.56 -6.77 3.76
C GLY A 93 4.06 -6.76 3.90
N ASP A 94 3.45 -5.70 3.42
CA ASP A 94 2.01 -5.56 3.32
C ASP A 94 1.60 -4.81 2.04
N VAL A 95 0.38 -5.05 1.60
CA VAL A 95 -0.27 -4.34 0.50
C VAL A 95 -1.59 -3.76 1.00
N PHE A 96 -1.95 -2.59 0.50
CA PHE A 96 -3.18 -1.95 0.92
C PHE A 96 -3.88 -1.20 -0.23
N ALA A 97 -5.18 -1.02 -0.07
CA ALA A 97 -6.01 -0.26 -1.00
C ALA A 97 -7.14 0.47 -0.28
N LEU A 98 -7.33 1.73 -0.63
CA LEU A 98 -8.49 2.51 -0.23
C LEU A 98 -9.44 2.62 -1.43
N ARG A 99 -10.69 2.19 -1.24
CA ARG A 99 -11.72 2.36 -2.26
C ARG A 99 -12.23 3.79 -2.25
N GLU A 100 -12.32 4.37 -3.44
CA GLU A 100 -12.85 5.70 -3.70
C GLU A 100 -14.05 5.64 -4.64
N GLU A 101 -14.65 6.80 -4.94
CA GLU A 101 -15.78 6.90 -5.87
C GLU A 101 -15.43 6.37 -7.28
N ALA A 102 -16.47 6.03 -8.03
CA ALA A 102 -16.39 5.52 -9.40
C ALA A 102 -15.48 4.30 -9.56
N ASP A 103 -15.51 3.38 -8.55
CA ASP A 103 -14.75 2.13 -8.55
C ASP A 103 -13.25 2.36 -8.79
N THR A 104 -12.72 3.40 -8.18
CA THR A 104 -11.30 3.74 -8.16
C THR A 104 -10.69 3.26 -6.85
N PHE A 105 -9.46 2.74 -6.92
CA PHE A 105 -8.70 2.33 -5.75
C PHE A 105 -7.35 3.03 -5.71
N ASN A 106 -7.05 3.66 -4.57
CA ASN A 106 -5.70 4.12 -4.24
C ASN A 106 -4.95 2.97 -3.58
N VAL A 107 -3.79 2.58 -4.11
CA VAL A 107 -3.02 1.45 -3.62
C VAL A 107 -1.64 1.86 -3.13
N GLY A 108 -1.12 1.06 -2.19
CA GLY A 108 0.25 1.18 -1.73
C GLY A 108 0.77 -0.14 -1.18
N TRP A 109 2.04 -0.14 -0.81
CA TRP A 109 2.75 -1.31 -0.30
C TRP A 109 3.95 -0.93 0.54
N HIS A 110 4.26 -1.81 1.51
CA HIS A 110 5.51 -1.82 2.23
C HIS A 110 6.20 -3.17 2.02
N PHE A 111 7.51 -3.16 1.87
CA PHE A 111 8.28 -4.39 1.82
C PHE A 111 9.55 -4.28 2.64
N ASN A 112 9.83 -5.32 3.40
CA ASN A 112 11.05 -5.46 4.17
C ASN A 112 12.26 -5.57 3.24
N GLN A 113 13.24 -4.69 3.46
CA GLN A 113 14.46 -4.59 2.65
C GLN A 113 15.22 -5.91 2.52
N ARG A 114 15.19 -6.77 3.55
CA ARG A 114 15.87 -8.09 3.54
C ARG A 114 15.45 -8.98 2.38
N PHE A 115 14.27 -8.73 1.80
CA PHE A 115 13.69 -9.53 0.73
C PHE A 115 13.73 -8.84 -0.64
N GLU A 116 14.44 -7.71 -0.77
CA GLU A 116 14.60 -7.01 -2.06
C GLU A 116 15.34 -7.85 -3.11
N GLY A 117 15.10 -7.52 -4.38
CA GLY A 117 15.81 -8.12 -5.52
C GLY A 117 15.35 -9.52 -5.93
N LYS A 118 14.41 -10.12 -5.19
CA LYS A 118 13.90 -11.49 -5.44
C LYS A 118 12.61 -11.54 -6.25
N GLY A 119 12.07 -10.40 -6.68
CA GLY A 119 10.80 -10.36 -7.44
C GLY A 119 9.53 -10.39 -6.58
N LEU A 120 9.63 -10.68 -5.27
CA LEU A 120 8.50 -10.92 -4.37
C LEU A 120 7.51 -9.73 -4.29
N ALA A 121 8.01 -8.50 -4.26
CA ALA A 121 7.15 -7.31 -4.26
C ALA A 121 6.31 -7.20 -5.55
N HIS A 122 6.88 -7.57 -6.69
CA HIS A 122 6.15 -7.61 -7.96
C HIS A 122 5.12 -8.72 -7.99
N GLU A 123 5.46 -9.91 -7.50
CA GLU A 123 4.56 -11.05 -7.38
C GLU A 123 3.35 -10.68 -6.50
N ALA A 124 3.59 -10.18 -5.29
CA ALA A 124 2.53 -9.76 -4.38
C ALA A 124 1.63 -8.67 -4.96
N ALA A 125 2.23 -7.60 -5.49
CA ALA A 125 1.46 -6.49 -6.05
C ALA A 125 0.67 -6.91 -7.30
N THR A 126 1.19 -7.80 -8.14
CA THR A 126 0.48 -8.34 -9.31
C THR A 126 -0.80 -9.06 -8.89
N GLU A 127 -0.71 -9.99 -7.95
CA GLU A 127 -1.88 -10.76 -7.51
C GLU A 127 -2.87 -9.90 -6.71
N PHE A 128 -2.37 -8.93 -5.95
CA PHE A 128 -3.26 -7.98 -5.26
C PHE A 128 -4.02 -7.07 -6.24
N LEU A 129 -3.37 -6.52 -7.25
CA LEU A 129 -4.04 -5.74 -8.29
C LEU A 129 -5.05 -6.60 -9.07
N ASP A 130 -4.70 -7.86 -9.35
CA ASP A 130 -5.60 -8.79 -10.02
C ASP A 130 -6.88 -9.03 -9.20
N TYR A 131 -6.72 -9.25 -7.89
CA TYR A 131 -7.84 -9.36 -6.95
C TYR A 131 -8.72 -8.09 -6.96
N LEU A 132 -8.11 -6.91 -6.91
CA LEU A 132 -8.87 -5.66 -6.94
C LEU A 132 -9.69 -5.52 -8.24
N PHE A 133 -9.13 -5.91 -9.38
CA PHE A 133 -9.83 -5.85 -10.66
C PHE A 133 -10.93 -6.90 -10.83
N ARG A 134 -10.69 -8.13 -10.36
CA ARG A 134 -11.61 -9.25 -10.59
C ARG A 134 -12.69 -9.37 -9.54
N GLU A 135 -12.30 -9.23 -8.27
CA GLU A 135 -13.18 -9.53 -7.14
C GLU A 135 -13.73 -8.24 -6.49
N ALA A 136 -12.88 -7.21 -6.34
CA ALA A 136 -13.30 -5.94 -5.74
C ALA A 136 -13.98 -4.98 -6.74
N GLY A 137 -13.98 -5.32 -8.03
CA GLY A 137 -14.66 -4.56 -9.08
C GLY A 137 -13.96 -3.25 -9.46
N ALA A 138 -12.66 -3.13 -9.22
CA ALA A 138 -11.92 -1.93 -9.59
C ALA A 138 -12.02 -1.64 -11.09
N ARG A 139 -12.34 -0.40 -11.44
CA ARG A 139 -12.28 0.14 -12.80
C ARG A 139 -10.90 0.76 -13.06
N ARG A 140 -10.36 1.41 -12.04
CA ARG A 140 -9.09 2.14 -12.04
C ARG A 140 -8.34 1.89 -10.75
N ILE A 141 -7.06 1.63 -10.86
CA ILE A 141 -6.14 1.57 -9.72
C ILE A 141 -5.06 2.62 -9.94
N TYR A 142 -4.71 3.36 -8.89
CA TYR A 142 -3.61 4.31 -8.92
C TYR A 142 -2.84 4.30 -7.59
N GLY A 143 -1.60 4.77 -7.62
CA GLY A 143 -0.79 4.96 -6.43
C GLY A 143 0.00 6.26 -6.49
N PHE A 144 0.21 6.85 -5.31
CA PHE A 144 1.12 7.94 -5.11
C PHE A 144 2.53 7.42 -4.81
N VAL A 145 3.52 8.05 -5.41
CA VAL A 145 4.94 7.68 -5.23
C VAL A 145 5.75 8.95 -5.02
N GLU A 146 6.49 9.04 -3.91
CA GLU A 146 7.46 10.11 -3.71
C GLU A 146 8.44 10.17 -4.89
N ASP A 147 8.77 11.38 -5.36
CA ASP A 147 9.52 11.54 -6.61
C ASP A 147 10.93 10.92 -6.57
N ASP A 148 11.53 10.81 -5.42
CA ASP A 148 12.83 10.15 -5.20
C ASP A 148 12.76 8.65 -4.93
N ASN A 149 11.54 8.08 -4.74
CA ASN A 149 11.35 6.65 -4.51
C ASN A 149 11.42 5.82 -5.80
N LEU A 150 12.65 5.69 -6.33
CA LEU A 150 12.92 4.95 -7.58
C LEU A 150 12.47 3.49 -7.55
N ARG A 151 12.43 2.86 -6.36
CA ARG A 151 12.01 1.46 -6.23
C ARG A 151 10.53 1.30 -6.49
N SER A 152 9.71 2.14 -5.87
CA SER A 152 8.27 2.12 -6.08
C SER A 152 7.90 2.52 -7.52
N LYS A 153 8.59 3.52 -8.10
CA LYS A 153 8.42 3.89 -9.53
C LYS A 153 8.65 2.68 -10.45
N ARG A 154 9.79 1.98 -10.28
CA ARG A 154 10.10 0.79 -11.07
C ARG A 154 9.10 -0.35 -10.86
N LEU A 155 8.56 -0.50 -9.64
CA LEU A 155 7.53 -1.49 -9.38
C LEU A 155 6.24 -1.12 -10.12
N CYS A 156 5.78 0.13 -10.05
CA CYS A 156 4.63 0.61 -10.81
C CYS A 156 4.79 0.36 -12.33
N GLU A 157 5.95 0.70 -12.89
CA GLU A 157 6.26 0.50 -14.31
C GLU A 157 6.22 -1.00 -14.69
N ARG A 158 6.79 -1.87 -13.87
CA ARG A 158 6.75 -3.34 -14.09
C ARG A 158 5.36 -3.91 -13.99
N LEU A 159 4.48 -3.33 -13.17
CA LEU A 159 3.07 -3.67 -13.08
C LEU A 159 2.25 -3.14 -14.28
N GLY A 160 2.89 -2.43 -15.21
CA GLY A 160 2.21 -1.83 -16.35
C GLY A 160 1.37 -0.61 -16.00
N MET A 161 1.60 -0.01 -14.84
CA MET A 161 1.01 1.27 -14.48
C MET A 161 1.69 2.38 -15.27
N ARG A 162 0.92 3.28 -15.90
CA ARG A 162 1.47 4.42 -16.61
C ARG A 162 1.69 5.59 -15.68
N TYR A 163 2.73 6.34 -15.91
CA TYR A 163 2.94 7.63 -15.26
C TYR A 163 1.92 8.65 -15.75
N GLU A 164 1.21 9.30 -14.83
CA GLU A 164 0.17 10.30 -15.15
C GLU A 164 0.56 11.74 -14.79
N GLY A 165 1.63 11.93 -14.05
CA GLY A 165 2.15 13.24 -13.71
C GLY A 165 2.87 13.30 -12.37
N CYS A 166 3.46 14.47 -12.08
CA CYS A 166 4.10 14.76 -10.79
C CYS A 166 3.54 16.09 -10.27
N MET A 167 2.98 16.03 -9.08
CA MET A 167 2.52 17.20 -8.35
C MET A 167 3.70 17.77 -7.56
N LYS A 168 4.03 19.04 -7.80
CA LYS A 168 5.14 19.71 -7.15
C LYS A 168 4.74 20.21 -5.76
N GLU A 169 5.66 20.02 -4.79
CA GLU A 169 5.46 20.43 -3.39
C GLU A 169 4.08 20.06 -2.84
N PHE A 170 3.64 18.82 -3.16
CA PHE A 170 2.26 18.38 -2.93
C PHE A 170 1.94 18.13 -1.47
N ILE A 171 2.90 17.55 -0.73
CA ILE A 171 2.69 17.10 0.66
C ILE A 171 3.95 17.26 1.48
N SER A 172 3.79 17.33 2.81
CA SER A 172 4.91 17.28 3.75
C SER A 172 4.64 16.20 4.79
N PHE A 173 5.58 15.27 4.93
CA PHE A 173 5.56 14.23 5.95
C PHE A 173 6.54 14.52 7.09
N VAL A 174 7.52 15.38 6.84
CA VAL A 174 8.58 15.71 7.77
C VAL A 174 8.87 17.22 7.75
N CYS A 175 9.49 17.71 8.82
CA CYS A 175 9.87 19.12 8.91
C CYS A 175 11.40 19.29 8.79
N HIS A 176 11.82 20.50 8.42
CA HIS A 176 13.19 20.96 8.55
C HIS A 176 13.56 21.13 10.04
N PRO A 177 14.86 21.24 10.39
CA PRO A 177 15.30 21.47 11.77
C PRO A 177 14.73 22.72 12.44
N ASP A 178 14.32 23.73 11.66
CA ASP A 178 13.67 24.96 12.13
C ASP A 178 12.15 24.80 12.36
N GLY A 179 11.59 23.61 12.11
CA GLY A 179 10.17 23.29 12.27
C GLY A 179 9.29 23.62 11.07
N THR A 180 9.85 24.18 9.99
CA THR A 180 9.08 24.42 8.75
C THR A 180 8.81 23.12 8.00
N PRO A 181 7.63 22.96 7.35
CA PRO A 181 7.33 21.77 6.55
C PRO A 181 8.33 21.58 5.41
N ARG A 182 8.81 20.35 5.22
CA ARG A 182 9.57 19.96 4.03
C ARG A 182 8.60 19.40 3.01
N TYR A 183 8.29 20.17 1.98
CA TYR A 183 7.39 19.74 0.92
C TYR A 183 8.07 18.78 -0.04
N GLU A 184 7.33 17.80 -0.50
CA GLU A 184 7.80 16.73 -1.38
C GLU A 184 6.95 16.63 -2.64
N ASP A 185 7.62 16.34 -3.74
CA ASP A 185 6.97 16.08 -5.02
C ASP A 185 6.38 14.67 -5.03
N THR A 186 5.19 14.53 -5.59
CA THR A 186 4.48 13.25 -5.62
C THR A 186 4.07 12.88 -7.04
N CYS A 187 4.54 11.74 -7.50
CA CYS A 187 4.17 11.15 -8.78
C CYS A 187 2.90 10.31 -8.67
N ILE A 188 2.11 10.29 -9.74
CA ILE A 188 0.92 9.44 -9.87
C ILE A 188 1.20 8.38 -10.94
N TYR A 189 1.00 7.13 -10.56
CA TYR A 189 0.99 5.98 -11.48
C TYR A 189 -0.38 5.32 -11.45
N ALA A 190 -0.90 4.94 -12.63
CA ALA A 190 -2.23 4.35 -12.71
C ALA A 190 -2.37 3.29 -13.80
N VAL A 191 -3.35 2.39 -13.62
CA VAL A 191 -3.75 1.40 -14.61
C VAL A 191 -5.26 1.20 -14.60
N LEU A 192 -5.85 0.98 -15.79
CA LEU A 192 -7.27 0.68 -15.94
C LEU A 192 -7.48 -0.84 -16.10
N ASN A 193 -8.65 -1.33 -15.67
CA ASN A 193 -9.02 -2.74 -15.82
C ASN A 193 -8.85 -3.26 -17.26
N LYS A 194 -9.25 -2.47 -18.26
CA LYS A 194 -9.09 -2.84 -19.68
C LYS A 194 -7.63 -2.97 -20.12
N GLU A 195 -6.72 -2.19 -19.51
CA GLU A 195 -5.28 -2.23 -19.79
C GLU A 195 -4.65 -3.45 -19.11
N TRP A 196 -5.06 -3.73 -17.87
CA TRP A 196 -4.59 -4.88 -17.08
C TRP A 196 -4.85 -6.21 -17.77
N LYS A 197 -6.08 -6.41 -18.29
CA LYS A 197 -6.47 -7.61 -19.02
C LYS A 197 -5.63 -7.84 -20.28
N ASN A 198 -5.27 -6.77 -20.99
CA ASN A 198 -4.47 -6.86 -22.21
C ASN A 198 -3.00 -7.23 -21.91
N ASN A 199 -2.46 -6.83 -20.75
CA ASN A 199 -1.09 -7.13 -20.37
C ASN A 199 -0.89 -8.60 -19.94
N LYS A 200 -1.90 -9.26 -19.35
CA LYS A 200 -1.83 -10.69 -18.99
C LYS A 200 -1.94 -11.64 -20.20
N ASN A 201 -2.39 -11.15 -21.35
CA ASN A 201 -2.52 -11.93 -22.59
C ASN A 201 -1.30 -11.82 -23.52
N ARG A 202 -0.23 -11.16 -23.08
CA ARG A 202 1.06 -11.03 -23.77
C ARG A 202 2.12 -11.85 -23.06
#